data_c376296f75eae6b3584ac4f8cd4dfba0
#
_entry.id   c376296f75eae6b3584ac4f8cd4dfba0
#
_cell.length_a   1.000
_cell.length_b   1.000
_cell.length_c   1.000
_cell.angle_alpha   90.00
_cell.angle_beta   90.00
_cell.angle_gamma   90.00
#
_symmetry.space_group_name_H-M   'P 1'
#
loop_
_entity.id
_entity.type
_entity.pdbx_description
1 polymer ?
#
loop_
_entity_poly.entity_id
_entity_poly.type
_entity_poly.pdbx_seq_one_letter_code
_entity_poly.pdbx_strand_id
1 'polypeptide(L)'
;ILQSLPDSAKILLAIGEIDCRLDEGLLKQFEEHPEKSQSALIQSTVENYLTYVYKIIKSKSIHVVIQGVPCPNIDADKVKKNDLSKLINLIQAFNVVLSERAKKMGFDFLDLHKLTDRGDGFSNGLWNIDTHHLSHTGMSEAWRRHIPWL
;
A
#
# COMPACT_ATOMS: atom_id res chain seq x y z
N ILE A 1 15.21 -4.46 13.35
CA ILE A 1 14.63 -5.71 12.79
C ILE A 1 15.24 -6.00 11.41
N LEU A 2 15.12 -5.12 10.40
CA LEU A 2 15.63 -5.41 9.05
C LEU A 2 17.14 -5.69 9.01
N GLN A 3 17.94 -4.98 9.82
CA GLN A 3 19.38 -5.18 9.88
C GLN A 3 19.79 -6.55 10.45
N SER A 4 18.97 -7.17 11.29
CA SER A 4 19.25 -8.47 11.91
C SER A 4 18.77 -9.67 11.09
N LEU A 5 18.17 -9.44 9.92
CA LEU A 5 17.73 -10.51 9.04
C LEU A 5 18.91 -11.23 8.38
N PRO A 6 18.81 -12.54 8.14
CA PRO A 6 19.82 -13.29 7.39
C PRO A 6 19.89 -12.80 5.93
N ASP A 7 21.03 -12.99 5.28
CA ASP A 7 21.29 -12.47 3.93
C ASP A 7 20.38 -13.04 2.84
N SER A 8 19.78 -14.19 3.02
CA SER A 8 18.87 -14.80 2.05
C SER A 8 17.39 -14.69 2.43
N ALA A 9 17.06 -13.78 3.36
CA ALA A 9 15.68 -13.62 3.82
C ALA A 9 14.75 -13.15 2.70
N LYS A 10 13.52 -13.66 2.74
CA LYS A 10 12.39 -13.11 1.97
C LYS A 10 11.49 -12.35 2.93
N ILE A 11 11.16 -11.11 2.60
CA ILE A 11 10.36 -10.24 3.45
C ILE A 11 9.19 -9.64 2.70
N LEU A 12 8.05 -9.58 3.36
CA LEU A 12 6.89 -8.81 2.93
C LEU A 12 6.80 -7.56 3.81
N LEU A 13 6.73 -6.41 3.19
CA LEU A 13 6.54 -5.12 3.87
C LEU A 13 5.18 -4.54 3.50
N ALA A 14 4.30 -4.44 4.49
CA ALA A 14 3.04 -3.72 4.41
C ALA A 14 3.30 -2.27 4.83
N ILE A 15 3.27 -1.36 3.87
CA ILE A 15 3.47 0.08 4.08
C ILE A 15 2.39 0.87 3.37
N GLY A 16 2.04 2.05 3.91
CA GLY A 16 1.12 2.99 3.27
C GLY A 16 -0.34 2.84 3.66
N GLU A 17 -0.73 1.80 4.39
CA GLU A 17 -2.13 1.64 4.81
C GLU A 17 -2.55 2.79 5.74
N ILE A 18 -1.72 3.14 6.74
CA ILE A 18 -1.97 4.25 7.66
C ILE A 18 -1.98 5.59 6.91
N ASP A 19 -1.12 5.74 5.90
CA ASP A 19 -1.06 6.97 5.09
C ASP A 19 -2.33 7.17 4.23
N CYS A 20 -3.09 6.11 3.99
CA CYS A 20 -4.29 6.09 3.16
C CYS A 20 -5.58 5.91 3.99
N ARG A 21 -5.70 6.56 5.14
CA ARG A 21 -6.92 6.59 5.96
C ARG A 21 -7.65 7.91 5.88
N LEU A 22 -8.95 7.92 6.27
CA LEU A 22 -9.80 9.12 6.21
C LEU A 22 -9.42 10.19 7.23
N ASP A 23 -9.03 9.78 8.42
CA ASP A 23 -8.85 10.63 9.60
C ASP A 23 -7.39 10.89 9.96
N GLU A 24 -6.48 10.31 9.20
CA GLU A 24 -5.04 10.46 9.43
C GLU A 24 -4.25 10.38 8.10
N GLY A 25 -2.94 10.39 8.17
CA GLY A 25 -2.07 10.22 7.01
C GLY A 25 -2.13 11.37 6.00
N LEU A 26 -2.12 11.02 4.72
CA LEU A 26 -1.99 11.99 3.63
C LEU A 26 -3.22 12.87 3.42
N LEU A 27 -4.44 12.36 3.64
CA LEU A 27 -5.65 13.20 3.50
C LEU A 27 -5.61 14.37 4.49
N LYS A 28 -5.22 14.11 5.72
CA LYS A 28 -5.04 15.16 6.72
C LYS A 28 -3.93 16.13 6.33
N GLN A 29 -2.81 15.64 5.82
CA GLN A 29 -1.72 16.49 5.33
C GLN A 29 -2.14 17.37 4.14
N PHE A 30 -3.01 16.88 3.25
CA PHE A 30 -3.54 17.68 2.14
C PHE A 30 -4.40 18.85 2.64
N GLU A 31 -5.14 18.66 3.74
CA GLU A 31 -5.97 19.69 4.36
C GLU A 31 -5.12 20.72 5.14
N GLU A 32 -4.10 20.24 5.85
CA GLU A 32 -3.19 21.09 6.64
C GLU A 32 -2.18 21.87 5.76
N HIS A 33 -1.88 21.35 4.56
CA HIS A 33 -0.89 21.93 3.64
C HIS A 33 -1.46 22.10 2.22
N PRO A 34 -2.50 22.93 2.04
CA PRO A 34 -3.16 23.10 0.74
C PRO A 34 -2.24 23.73 -0.33
N GLU A 35 -1.14 24.35 0.09
CA GLU A 35 -0.10 24.90 -0.80
C GLU A 35 0.80 23.84 -1.41
N LYS A 36 0.81 22.62 -0.88
CA LYS A 36 1.63 21.53 -1.41
C LYS A 36 0.87 20.70 -2.43
N SER A 37 1.55 20.28 -3.47
CA SER A 37 1.00 19.33 -4.43
C SER A 37 0.75 17.98 -3.76
N GLN A 38 -0.47 17.46 -3.85
CA GLN A 38 -0.83 16.12 -3.36
C GLN A 38 0.06 15.04 -3.98
N SER A 39 0.31 15.13 -5.28
CA SER A 39 1.21 14.22 -5.98
C SER A 39 2.64 14.27 -5.40
N ALA A 40 3.17 15.47 -5.08
CA ALA A 40 4.49 15.59 -4.48
C ALA A 40 4.54 14.99 -3.06
N LEU A 41 3.48 15.14 -2.26
CA LEU A 41 3.39 14.54 -0.93
C LEU A 41 3.35 13.00 -1.02
N ILE A 42 2.55 12.44 -1.93
CA ILE A 42 2.52 10.99 -2.16
C ILE A 42 3.90 10.49 -2.58
N GLN A 43 4.51 11.15 -3.57
CA GLN A 43 5.84 10.77 -4.08
C GLN A 43 6.90 10.81 -2.98
N SER A 44 6.96 11.88 -2.19
CA SER A 44 7.95 12.01 -1.11
C SER A 44 7.74 10.96 -0.01
N THR A 45 6.51 10.65 0.35
CA THR A 45 6.18 9.61 1.34
C THR A 45 6.69 8.25 0.88
N VAL A 46 6.32 7.85 -0.33
CA VAL A 46 6.75 6.56 -0.92
C VAL A 46 8.27 6.50 -1.08
N GLU A 47 8.90 7.56 -1.59
CA GLU A 47 10.34 7.64 -1.78
C GLU A 47 11.11 7.49 -0.46
N ASN A 48 10.65 8.14 0.60
CA ASN A 48 11.24 8.06 1.93
C ASN A 48 11.20 6.62 2.47
N TYR A 49 10.05 5.94 2.37
CA TYR A 49 9.91 4.54 2.79
C TYR A 49 10.86 3.63 2.03
N LEU A 50 10.79 3.65 0.71
CA LEU A 50 11.54 2.70 -0.11
C LEU A 50 13.04 2.97 -0.06
N THR A 51 13.45 4.25 -0.01
CA THR A 51 14.86 4.62 0.17
C THR A 51 15.39 4.15 1.51
N TYR A 52 14.60 4.26 2.58
CA TYR A 52 15.00 3.75 3.90
C TYR A 52 15.19 2.23 3.87
N VAL A 53 14.23 1.50 3.31
CA VAL A 53 14.33 0.04 3.15
C VAL A 53 15.58 -0.34 2.35
N TYR A 54 15.76 0.27 1.18
CA TYR A 54 16.89 0.01 0.30
C TYR A 54 18.24 0.26 1.00
N LYS A 55 18.39 1.38 1.72
CA LYS A 55 19.63 1.69 2.45
C LYS A 55 19.99 0.62 3.47
N ILE A 56 19.01 0.01 4.13
CA ILE A 56 19.24 -1.03 5.15
C ILE A 56 19.66 -2.35 4.53
N ILE A 57 19.06 -2.71 3.38
CA ILE A 57 19.24 -4.04 2.80
C ILE A 57 20.26 -4.11 1.66
N LYS A 58 20.75 -2.97 1.15
CA LYS A 58 21.62 -2.91 -0.05
C LYS A 58 22.90 -3.76 0.02
N SER A 59 23.37 -4.10 1.22
CA SER A 59 24.54 -4.97 1.44
C SER A 59 24.19 -6.44 1.64
N LYS A 60 22.91 -6.80 1.51
CA LYS A 60 22.36 -8.13 1.76
C LYS A 60 21.58 -8.63 0.54
N SER A 61 21.56 -9.93 0.33
CA SER A 61 20.77 -10.58 -0.72
C SER A 61 19.35 -10.88 -0.24
N ILE A 62 18.64 -9.84 0.28
CA ILE A 62 17.29 -9.98 0.77
C ILE A 62 16.29 -9.76 -0.37
N HIS A 63 15.36 -10.70 -0.51
CA HIS A 63 14.23 -10.56 -1.43
C HIS A 63 13.11 -9.76 -0.76
N VAL A 64 12.76 -8.62 -1.33
CA VAL A 64 11.73 -7.72 -0.78
C VAL A 64 10.49 -7.72 -1.66
N VAL A 65 9.35 -7.94 -1.03
CA VAL A 65 8.03 -7.76 -1.62
C VAL A 65 7.32 -6.60 -0.90
N ILE A 66 6.91 -5.61 -1.65
CA ILE A 66 6.14 -4.48 -1.14
C ILE A 66 4.67 -4.79 -1.34
N GLN A 67 3.91 -4.73 -0.27
CA GLN A 67 2.46 -4.90 -0.30
C GLN A 67 1.78 -3.57 -0.65
N GLY A 68 0.93 -3.56 -1.67
CA GLY A 68 0.06 -2.43 -1.97
C GLY A 68 -1.08 -2.28 -0.97
N VAL A 69 -1.65 -1.09 -0.90
CA VAL A 69 -2.81 -0.78 -0.05
C VAL A 69 -4.07 -1.40 -0.69
N PRO A 70 -4.85 -2.21 0.02
CA PRO A 70 -6.09 -2.78 -0.49
C PRO A 70 -7.17 -1.70 -0.69
N CYS A 71 -8.22 -2.03 -1.42
CA CYS A 71 -9.42 -1.19 -1.47
C CYS A 71 -10.08 -1.11 -0.09
N PRO A 72 -10.63 0.06 0.28
CA PRO A 72 -11.26 0.24 1.58
C PRO A 72 -12.55 -0.57 1.67
N ASN A 73 -12.72 -1.30 2.78
CA ASN A 73 -13.94 -2.04 3.10
C ASN A 73 -14.81 -1.22 4.05
N ILE A 74 -15.29 -0.08 3.57
CA ILE A 74 -16.03 0.91 4.35
C ILE A 74 -17.50 0.89 3.92
N ASP A 75 -18.38 1.02 4.91
CA ASP A 75 -19.80 1.25 4.70
C ASP A 75 -20.02 2.67 4.14
N ALA A 76 -20.35 2.74 2.85
CA ALA A 76 -20.49 4.01 2.13
C ALA A 76 -21.57 4.92 2.71
N ASP A 77 -22.59 4.36 3.38
CA ASP A 77 -23.69 5.13 3.97
C ASP A 77 -23.26 5.85 5.27
N LYS A 78 -22.14 5.45 5.86
CA LYS A 78 -21.61 6.04 7.10
C LYS A 78 -20.59 7.14 6.90
N VAL A 79 -20.17 7.38 5.66
CA VAL A 79 -19.09 8.34 5.33
C VAL A 79 -19.59 9.30 4.24
N LYS A 80 -19.18 10.56 4.33
CA LYS A 80 -19.54 11.56 3.31
C LYS A 80 -18.99 11.16 1.94
N LYS A 81 -19.81 11.25 0.91
CA LYS A 81 -19.45 10.85 -0.46
C LYS A 81 -18.17 11.52 -0.97
N ASN A 82 -17.95 12.80 -0.62
CA ASN A 82 -16.75 13.52 -1.02
C ASN A 82 -15.48 12.94 -0.38
N ASP A 83 -15.55 12.53 0.90
CA ASP A 83 -14.41 11.97 1.62
C ASP A 83 -14.09 10.56 1.11
N LEU A 84 -15.11 9.78 0.75
CA LEU A 84 -14.93 8.49 0.08
C LEU A 84 -14.21 8.64 -1.26
N SER A 85 -14.62 9.60 -2.08
CA SER A 85 -13.97 9.85 -3.38
C SER A 85 -12.52 10.27 -3.21
N LYS A 86 -12.22 11.13 -2.22
CA LYS A 86 -10.84 11.52 -1.90
C LYS A 86 -9.99 10.30 -1.49
N LEU A 87 -10.54 9.43 -0.64
CA LEU A 87 -9.85 8.22 -0.17
C LEU A 87 -9.53 7.26 -1.31
N ILE A 88 -10.52 6.97 -2.17
CA ILE A 88 -10.34 6.08 -3.33
C ILE A 88 -9.24 6.63 -4.25
N ASN A 89 -9.32 7.91 -4.59
CA ASN A 89 -8.34 8.56 -5.45
C ASN A 89 -6.93 8.53 -4.82
N LEU A 90 -6.82 8.76 -3.51
CA LEU A 90 -5.55 8.67 -2.79
C LEU A 90 -4.98 7.26 -2.86
N ILE A 91 -5.76 6.23 -2.52
CA ILE A 91 -5.28 4.83 -2.53
C ILE A 91 -4.80 4.43 -3.93
N GLN A 92 -5.54 4.79 -4.98
CA GLN A 92 -5.16 4.51 -6.36
C GLN A 92 -3.84 5.21 -6.73
N ALA A 93 -3.73 6.52 -6.47
CA ALA A 93 -2.53 7.29 -6.76
C ALA A 93 -1.32 6.79 -5.96
N PHE A 94 -1.51 6.47 -4.68
CA PHE A 94 -0.47 5.93 -3.81
C PHE A 94 0.06 4.58 -4.34
N ASN A 95 -0.82 3.65 -4.69
CA ASN A 95 -0.44 2.34 -5.22
C ASN A 95 0.30 2.43 -6.55
N VAL A 96 -0.09 3.34 -7.44
CA VAL A 96 0.63 3.58 -8.70
C VAL A 96 2.07 4.00 -8.40
N VAL A 97 2.27 5.03 -7.58
CA VAL A 97 3.59 5.53 -7.22
C VAL A 97 4.40 4.44 -6.50
N LEU A 98 3.79 3.74 -5.54
CA LEU A 98 4.43 2.68 -4.76
C LEU A 98 4.92 1.54 -5.66
N SER A 99 4.07 1.06 -6.57
CA SER A 99 4.40 -0.01 -7.52
C SER A 99 5.54 0.38 -8.46
N GLU A 100 5.48 1.59 -9.03
CA GLU A 100 6.53 2.08 -9.94
C GLU A 100 7.88 2.22 -9.24
N ARG A 101 7.88 2.79 -8.03
CA ARG A 101 9.12 3.00 -7.26
C ARG A 101 9.70 1.70 -6.73
N ALA A 102 8.86 0.79 -6.23
CA ALA A 102 9.28 -0.55 -5.80
C ALA A 102 10.01 -1.27 -6.94
N LYS A 103 9.40 -1.33 -8.13
CA LYS A 103 10.01 -1.94 -9.32
C LYS A 103 11.34 -1.30 -9.72
N LYS A 104 11.44 0.03 -9.68
CA LYS A 104 12.71 0.75 -9.98
C LYS A 104 13.83 0.41 -9.00
N MET A 105 13.49 0.05 -7.75
CA MET A 105 14.44 -0.37 -6.73
C MET A 105 14.71 -1.89 -6.71
N GLY A 106 14.12 -2.64 -7.65
CA GLY A 106 14.27 -4.10 -7.73
C GLY A 106 13.46 -4.87 -6.70
N PHE A 107 12.41 -4.25 -6.14
CA PHE A 107 11.48 -4.91 -5.23
C PHE A 107 10.28 -5.45 -6.00
N ASP A 108 9.77 -6.59 -5.59
CA ASP A 108 8.50 -7.10 -6.08
C ASP A 108 7.32 -6.32 -5.47
N PHE A 109 6.19 -6.31 -6.18
CA PHE A 109 5.00 -5.63 -5.73
C PHE A 109 3.80 -6.58 -5.70
N LEU A 110 3.17 -6.72 -4.54
CA LEU A 110 1.97 -7.51 -4.32
C LEU A 110 0.75 -6.59 -4.41
N ASP A 111 0.02 -6.67 -5.52
CA ASP A 111 -1.11 -5.79 -5.82
C ASP A 111 -2.39 -6.24 -5.11
N LEU A 112 -2.54 -5.80 -3.86
CA LEU A 112 -3.76 -6.06 -3.07
C LEU A 112 -4.96 -5.23 -3.55
N HIS A 113 -4.72 -4.05 -4.13
CA HIS A 113 -5.80 -3.23 -4.67
C HIS A 113 -6.56 -4.01 -5.75
N LYS A 114 -5.84 -4.58 -6.73
CA LYS A 114 -6.43 -5.37 -7.79
C LYS A 114 -7.19 -6.60 -7.28
N LEU A 115 -6.71 -7.24 -6.20
CA LEU A 115 -7.40 -8.40 -5.59
C LEU A 115 -8.72 -8.00 -4.95
N THR A 116 -8.76 -6.83 -4.32
CA THR A 116 -9.87 -6.40 -3.48
C THR A 116 -10.89 -5.51 -4.18
N ASP A 117 -10.54 -4.92 -5.33
CA ASP A 117 -11.42 -4.01 -6.07
C ASP A 117 -12.66 -4.74 -6.61
N ARG A 118 -13.82 -4.19 -6.35
CA ARG A 118 -15.10 -4.62 -6.98
C ARG A 118 -15.41 -3.88 -8.29
N GLY A 119 -14.53 -2.96 -8.72
CA GLY A 119 -14.63 -2.19 -9.97
C GLY A 119 -14.92 -0.71 -9.80
N ASP A 120 -15.12 -0.24 -8.58
CA ASP A 120 -15.39 1.17 -8.25
C ASP A 120 -14.42 1.76 -7.20
N GLY A 121 -13.34 1.03 -6.91
CA GLY A 121 -12.34 1.40 -5.91
C GLY A 121 -12.68 1.02 -4.48
N PHE A 122 -13.87 0.42 -4.24
CA PHE A 122 -14.21 -0.19 -2.96
C PHE A 122 -13.88 -1.67 -2.92
N SER A 123 -13.74 -2.20 -1.71
CA SER A 123 -13.55 -3.62 -1.51
C SER A 123 -14.77 -4.43 -1.99
N ASN A 124 -14.48 -5.59 -2.59
CA ASN A 124 -15.47 -6.62 -2.91
C ASN A 124 -15.96 -7.38 -1.66
N GLY A 125 -15.43 -7.09 -0.48
CA GLY A 125 -15.83 -7.68 0.80
C GLY A 125 -15.41 -9.14 1.01
N LEU A 126 -14.76 -9.77 0.01
CA LEU A 126 -14.43 -11.20 0.06
C LEU A 126 -13.19 -11.50 0.90
N TRP A 127 -12.26 -10.56 0.95
CA TRP A 127 -10.90 -10.78 1.45
C TRP A 127 -10.55 -10.01 2.72
N ASN A 128 -11.38 -9.05 3.12
CA ASN A 128 -11.12 -8.21 4.28
C ASN A 128 -11.57 -8.87 5.59
N ILE A 129 -10.83 -8.62 6.67
CA ILE A 129 -11.22 -8.95 8.05
C ILE A 129 -11.88 -7.76 8.75
N ASP A 130 -11.50 -6.54 8.33
CA ASP A 130 -12.05 -5.27 8.81
C ASP A 130 -12.05 -4.22 7.68
N THR A 131 -12.04 -2.94 8.03
CA THR A 131 -12.05 -1.84 7.05
C THR A 131 -10.77 -1.70 6.24
N HIS A 132 -9.63 -2.18 6.75
CA HIS A 132 -8.31 -1.91 6.19
C HIS A 132 -7.45 -3.16 5.95
N HIS A 133 -7.69 -4.24 6.70
CA HIS A 133 -6.81 -5.41 6.68
C HIS A 133 -7.42 -6.59 5.93
N LEU A 134 -6.56 -7.35 5.26
CA LEU A 134 -6.95 -8.61 4.65
C LEU A 134 -7.00 -9.73 5.69
N SER A 135 -7.92 -10.67 5.46
CA SER A 135 -7.96 -11.96 6.15
C SER A 135 -6.76 -12.84 5.75
N HIS A 136 -6.49 -13.87 6.53
CA HIS A 136 -5.48 -14.87 6.18
C HIS A 136 -5.74 -15.50 4.80
N THR A 137 -7.00 -15.80 4.47
CA THR A 137 -7.38 -16.34 3.16
C THR A 137 -7.16 -15.33 2.04
N GLY A 138 -7.43 -14.05 2.27
CA GLY A 138 -7.14 -12.97 1.33
C GLY A 138 -5.66 -12.82 1.04
N MET A 139 -4.82 -12.89 2.07
CA MET A 139 -3.37 -12.86 1.89
C MET A 139 -2.85 -14.09 1.14
N SER A 140 -3.34 -15.29 1.46
CA SER A 140 -2.96 -16.51 0.75
C SER A 140 -3.33 -16.45 -0.73
N GLU A 141 -4.51 -15.93 -1.06
CA GLU A 141 -4.95 -15.76 -2.44
C GLU A 141 -4.12 -14.70 -3.18
N ALA A 142 -3.75 -13.61 -2.52
CA ALA A 142 -2.86 -12.61 -3.09
C ALA A 142 -1.51 -13.22 -3.49
N TRP A 143 -0.89 -13.98 -2.59
CA TRP A 143 0.35 -14.69 -2.87
C TRP A 143 0.21 -15.63 -4.06
N ARG A 144 -0.80 -16.46 -4.07
CA ARG A 144 -1.04 -17.44 -5.13
C ARG A 144 -1.17 -16.80 -6.51
N ARG A 145 -1.80 -15.62 -6.60
CA ARG A 145 -2.03 -14.94 -7.89
C ARG A 145 -0.85 -14.13 -8.39
N HIS A 146 -0.11 -13.51 -7.47
CA HIS A 146 0.86 -12.48 -7.83
C HIS A 146 2.32 -12.93 -7.72
N ILE A 147 2.59 -13.99 -6.96
CA ILE A 147 3.93 -14.56 -6.80
C ILE A 147 3.87 -16.08 -6.96
N PRO A 148 3.64 -16.58 -8.17
CA PRO A 148 3.41 -18.01 -8.41
C PRO A 148 4.63 -18.90 -8.19
N TRP A 149 5.80 -18.33 -7.91
CA TRP A 149 7.09 -19.02 -7.73
C TRP A 149 7.66 -18.95 -6.31
N LEU A 150 6.86 -18.52 -5.34
CA LEU A 150 7.12 -18.69 -3.92
C LEU A 150 6.35 -19.88 -3.38
#